data_32aeb559f1b468f8d7df54e7e4e79e19
#
_entry.id   32aeb559f1b468f8d7df54e7e4e79e19
#
_cell.length_a   1.000
_cell.length_b   1.000
_cell.length_c   1.000
_cell.angle_alpha   90.00
_cell.angle_beta   90.00
_cell.angle_gamma   90.00
#
_symmetry.space_group_name_H-M   'P 1'
#
loop_
_entity.id
_entity.type
_entity.pdbx_description
1 polymer ?
#
loop_
_entity_poly.entity_id
_entity_poly.type
_entity_poly.pdbx_seq_one_letter_code
_entity_poly.pdbx_strand_id
1 'polypeptide(L)'
;MKVLDPACGSGNFLYVSLELMKRLEAEVLEAFEELGGDAGFEMASFKIGPRQFLGLELNRRAVAIAQLVLWIGFFQWQRKTTGKADTNERPLLPKTPSIVQQDAVLAYDEAIPRKDPDTGEVVTIWDGITTKPHPITGNEVPDDSARKVVFDYTNPRRAEWPAADVIVGNPPFIGAAAMREALGNGYVETLRKAWKGDVPESSDFVMYWWGKAAELVRDRTAKRFGFITTNSIHQIFNRRVIEPFLADEKKPLHLGYAIPDHPWVDSADGADVRIAMTVAAHGKGEGTLEKVVYEQAREDGENDVIVVRSTGTLAADFKIGADVSSCQPLRANDDLVSRGVQTIGEGFVLKPDEARHFTASDSEVPQVVRPYLNGKNVTNRPREVSVIDFFGWSEAEVRSRKPALYQHLLTTVKPLRDQNSRDSYRENWWILGEPQPSLRRQLSGLSRFVATPVTAKHRFFIFIPTVTLPDQALNAIASDDGSILGILSSSPHVVWALAAGGRLGVGNDPRYNNTRCFAPFPFPALAEGPLKQRIRDLGERLDAHRKRQQELHPDLTLTGLYNVLEAVRAGRPLNAKEKAIHDKGLVSILKQIHDDLDLAVFEA
;
A
#
# COMPACT_ATOMS: atom_id res chain seq x y z
N MET A 1 -28.24 -13.56 -19.87
CA MET A 1 -27.07 -12.95 -19.18
C MET A 1 -26.18 -14.05 -18.66
N LYS A 2 -24.84 -13.96 -18.87
CA LYS A 2 -23.84 -14.90 -18.36
C LYS A 2 -22.96 -14.21 -17.32
N VAL A 3 -22.66 -14.91 -16.24
CA VAL A 3 -21.79 -14.44 -15.14
C VAL A 3 -20.54 -15.31 -15.12
N LEU A 4 -19.36 -14.69 -15.03
CA LEU A 4 -18.07 -15.37 -14.92
C LEU A 4 -17.41 -15.03 -13.59
N ASP A 5 -16.97 -16.06 -12.88
CA ASP A 5 -16.01 -15.93 -11.77
C ASP A 5 -14.68 -16.57 -12.20
N PRO A 6 -13.63 -15.76 -12.46
CA PRO A 6 -12.35 -16.26 -12.94
C PRO A 6 -11.42 -16.76 -11.82
N ALA A 7 -11.91 -16.92 -10.59
CA ALA A 7 -11.22 -17.52 -9.45
C ALA A 7 -12.26 -18.12 -8.49
N CYS A 8 -13.13 -18.99 -9.02
CA CYS A 8 -14.41 -19.30 -8.38
C CYS A 8 -14.31 -20.16 -7.11
N GLY A 9 -13.16 -20.75 -6.81
CA GLY A 9 -13.01 -21.59 -5.63
C GLY A 9 -14.08 -22.68 -5.57
N SER A 10 -14.81 -22.75 -4.46
CA SER A 10 -15.96 -23.64 -4.27
C SER A 10 -17.28 -23.12 -4.89
N GLY A 11 -17.27 -21.99 -5.61
CA GLY A 11 -18.41 -21.48 -6.35
C GLY A 11 -19.35 -20.54 -5.56
N ASN A 12 -18.91 -19.99 -4.45
CA ASN A 12 -19.74 -19.14 -3.59
C ASN A 12 -20.30 -17.92 -4.32
N PHE A 13 -19.48 -17.19 -5.08
CA PHE A 13 -19.93 -16.04 -5.87
C PHE A 13 -20.92 -16.43 -6.96
N LEU A 14 -20.69 -17.57 -7.61
CA LEU A 14 -21.62 -18.09 -8.63
C LEU A 14 -22.96 -18.51 -8.01
N TYR A 15 -22.93 -19.14 -6.83
CA TYR A 15 -24.13 -19.53 -6.10
C TYR A 15 -24.97 -18.31 -5.69
N VAL A 16 -24.34 -17.30 -5.06
CA VAL A 16 -25.04 -16.06 -4.66
C VAL A 16 -25.55 -15.31 -5.87
N SER A 17 -24.78 -15.27 -6.95
CA SER A 17 -25.21 -14.65 -8.21
C SER A 17 -26.43 -15.36 -8.81
N LEU A 18 -26.47 -16.70 -8.76
CA LEU A 18 -27.64 -17.48 -9.18
C LEU A 18 -28.87 -17.13 -8.34
N GLU A 19 -28.73 -17.08 -7.02
CA GLU A 19 -29.83 -16.74 -6.11
C GLU A 19 -30.41 -15.35 -6.40
N LEU A 20 -29.52 -14.34 -6.51
CA LEU A 20 -29.91 -12.96 -6.81
C LEU A 20 -30.57 -12.82 -8.18
N MET A 21 -30.04 -13.49 -9.21
CA MET A 21 -30.65 -13.48 -10.54
C MET A 21 -32.01 -14.17 -10.58
N LYS A 22 -32.16 -15.23 -9.79
CA LYS A 22 -33.46 -15.92 -9.68
C LYS A 22 -34.52 -15.08 -8.94
N ARG A 23 -34.10 -14.30 -7.93
CA ARG A 23 -35.00 -13.32 -7.30
C ARG A 23 -35.45 -12.25 -8.30
N LEU A 24 -34.48 -11.69 -9.04
CA LEU A 24 -34.78 -10.70 -10.09
C LEU A 24 -35.69 -11.27 -11.18
N GLU A 25 -35.48 -12.53 -11.60
CA GLU A 25 -36.34 -13.23 -12.54
C GLU A 25 -37.79 -13.28 -11.99
N ALA A 26 -37.96 -13.64 -10.71
CA ALA A 26 -39.28 -13.70 -10.08
C ALA A 26 -39.99 -12.32 -10.04
N GLU A 27 -39.23 -11.26 -9.63
CA GLU A 27 -39.77 -9.89 -9.60
C GLU A 27 -40.15 -9.37 -10.98
N VAL A 28 -39.35 -9.67 -12.02
CA VAL A 28 -39.67 -9.30 -13.41
C VAL A 28 -40.92 -10.01 -13.90
N LEU A 29 -41.12 -11.27 -13.52
CA LEU A 29 -42.28 -12.05 -13.90
C LEU A 29 -43.56 -11.53 -13.24
N GLU A 30 -43.50 -11.24 -11.95
CA GLU A 30 -44.62 -10.65 -11.20
C GLU A 30 -45.03 -9.31 -11.82
N ALA A 31 -44.08 -8.43 -12.09
CA ALA A 31 -44.34 -7.16 -12.75
C ALA A 31 -44.92 -7.32 -14.18
N PHE A 32 -44.49 -8.35 -14.93
CA PHE A 32 -44.98 -8.63 -16.26
C PHE A 32 -46.46 -9.12 -16.23
N GLU A 33 -46.81 -9.98 -15.26
CA GLU A 33 -48.17 -10.42 -15.03
C GLU A 33 -49.09 -9.27 -14.59
N GLU A 34 -48.63 -8.40 -13.68
CA GLU A 34 -49.36 -7.20 -13.26
C GLU A 34 -49.68 -6.24 -14.43
N LEU A 35 -48.78 -6.19 -15.43
CA LEU A 35 -48.98 -5.40 -16.66
C LEU A 35 -49.88 -6.09 -17.70
N GLY A 36 -50.45 -7.27 -17.38
CA GLY A 36 -51.38 -8.01 -18.26
C GLY A 36 -50.68 -8.91 -19.27
N GLY A 37 -49.42 -9.22 -19.10
CA GLY A 37 -48.68 -10.19 -19.91
C GLY A 37 -48.99 -11.63 -19.52
N ASP A 38 -48.94 -12.55 -20.49
CA ASP A 38 -49.06 -14.00 -20.22
C ASP A 38 -47.66 -14.59 -19.97
N ALA A 39 -47.31 -14.71 -18.70
CA ALA A 39 -46.02 -15.25 -18.30
C ALA A 39 -45.82 -16.73 -18.67
N GLY A 40 -46.86 -17.45 -19.00
CA GLY A 40 -46.81 -18.90 -19.23
C GLY A 40 -46.16 -19.31 -20.56
N PHE A 41 -46.27 -18.51 -21.62
CA PHE A 41 -45.81 -18.89 -22.96
C PHE A 41 -44.43 -18.36 -23.34
N GLU A 42 -44.09 -17.14 -22.95
CA GLU A 42 -42.76 -16.55 -23.26
C GLU A 42 -41.66 -17.02 -22.31
N MET A 43 -41.99 -17.45 -21.10
CA MET A 43 -41.08 -17.83 -20.04
C MET A 43 -40.32 -19.13 -20.25
N ALA A 44 -40.78 -20.02 -21.11
CA ALA A 44 -40.08 -21.28 -21.40
C ALA A 44 -38.69 -21.05 -22.03
N SER A 45 -38.47 -19.88 -22.61
CA SER A 45 -37.25 -19.56 -23.36
C SER A 45 -36.21 -18.72 -22.57
N PHE A 46 -36.57 -18.11 -21.43
CA PHE A 46 -35.70 -17.17 -20.69
C PHE A 46 -35.34 -17.59 -19.26
N LYS A 47 -35.41 -18.87 -18.93
CA LYS A 47 -35.09 -19.35 -17.58
C LYS A 47 -33.61 -19.18 -17.23
N ILE A 48 -33.34 -18.57 -16.07
CA ILE A 48 -32.03 -18.55 -15.46
C ILE A 48 -31.70 -19.93 -14.90
N GLY A 49 -30.56 -20.49 -15.32
CA GLY A 49 -30.09 -21.81 -14.90
C GLY A 49 -28.58 -21.90 -14.75
N PRO A 50 -28.05 -23.00 -14.17
CA PRO A 50 -26.62 -23.15 -13.84
C PRO A 50 -25.66 -22.95 -15.00
N ARG A 51 -26.11 -23.18 -16.24
CA ARG A 51 -25.26 -23.06 -17.46
C ARG A 51 -24.84 -21.62 -17.80
N GLN A 52 -25.48 -20.63 -17.20
CA GLN A 52 -25.15 -19.21 -17.38
C GLN A 52 -24.06 -18.74 -16.43
N PHE A 53 -23.67 -19.57 -15.46
CA PHE A 53 -22.65 -19.28 -14.46
C PHE A 53 -21.36 -20.01 -14.81
N LEU A 54 -20.36 -19.25 -15.23
CA LEU A 54 -19.09 -19.74 -15.72
C LEU A 54 -18.03 -19.55 -14.63
N GLY A 55 -17.12 -20.51 -14.49
CA GLY A 55 -16.03 -20.44 -13.50
C GLY A 55 -14.71 -20.92 -14.04
N LEU A 56 -13.62 -20.26 -13.63
CA LEU A 56 -12.25 -20.73 -13.80
C LEU A 56 -11.67 -21.00 -12.42
N GLU A 57 -11.01 -22.14 -12.25
CA GLU A 57 -10.39 -22.53 -10.98
C GLU A 57 -9.20 -23.45 -11.27
N LEU A 58 -8.10 -23.25 -10.56
CA LEU A 58 -6.89 -24.06 -10.71
C LEU A 58 -6.99 -25.40 -9.99
N ASN A 59 -7.67 -25.41 -8.85
CA ASN A 59 -7.82 -26.61 -8.01
C ASN A 59 -8.94 -27.52 -8.52
N ARG A 60 -8.58 -28.69 -9.03
CA ARG A 60 -9.52 -29.67 -9.57
C ARG A 60 -10.63 -30.08 -8.59
N ARG A 61 -10.33 -30.15 -7.28
CA ARG A 61 -11.35 -30.50 -6.27
C ARG A 61 -12.35 -29.35 -6.10
N ALA A 62 -11.88 -28.11 -6.08
CA ALA A 62 -12.71 -26.94 -5.99
C ALA A 62 -13.65 -26.82 -7.22
N VAL A 63 -13.17 -27.10 -8.44
CA VAL A 63 -13.99 -27.19 -9.66
C VAL A 63 -15.17 -28.14 -9.48
N ALA A 64 -14.92 -29.35 -8.97
CA ALA A 64 -15.98 -30.35 -8.75
C ALA A 64 -16.99 -29.89 -7.68
N ILE A 65 -16.50 -29.27 -6.60
CA ILE A 65 -17.35 -28.72 -5.53
C ILE A 65 -18.19 -27.57 -6.07
N ALA A 66 -17.63 -26.65 -6.83
CA ALA A 66 -18.32 -25.50 -7.40
C ALA A 66 -19.47 -25.91 -8.34
N GLN A 67 -19.22 -26.92 -9.19
CA GLN A 67 -20.26 -27.52 -10.03
C GLN A 67 -21.41 -28.08 -9.20
N LEU A 68 -21.08 -28.84 -8.15
CA LEU A 68 -22.08 -29.44 -7.28
C LEU A 68 -22.88 -28.38 -6.52
N VAL A 69 -22.20 -27.39 -5.93
CA VAL A 69 -22.83 -26.28 -5.17
C VAL A 69 -23.81 -25.50 -6.05
N LEU A 70 -23.44 -25.20 -7.27
CA LEU A 70 -24.28 -24.47 -8.22
C LEU A 70 -25.55 -25.25 -8.56
N TRP A 71 -25.47 -26.55 -8.82
CA TRP A 71 -26.61 -27.39 -9.09
C TRP A 71 -27.50 -27.61 -7.86
N ILE A 72 -26.93 -27.85 -6.69
CA ILE A 72 -27.68 -27.97 -5.44
C ILE A 72 -28.45 -26.67 -5.16
N GLY A 73 -27.81 -25.52 -5.29
CA GLY A 73 -28.45 -24.22 -5.10
C GLY A 73 -29.62 -24.00 -6.06
N PHE A 74 -29.47 -24.38 -7.31
CA PHE A 74 -30.54 -24.32 -8.31
C PHE A 74 -31.74 -25.20 -7.93
N PHE A 75 -31.53 -26.45 -7.52
CA PHE A 75 -32.60 -27.34 -7.09
C PHE A 75 -33.25 -26.92 -5.77
N GLN A 76 -32.46 -26.38 -4.83
CA GLN A 76 -33.02 -25.83 -3.60
C GLN A 76 -33.95 -24.64 -3.89
N TRP A 77 -33.55 -23.77 -4.81
CA TRP A 77 -34.37 -22.65 -5.24
C TRP A 77 -35.65 -23.13 -5.91
N GLN A 78 -35.57 -24.07 -6.88
CA GLN A 78 -36.74 -24.65 -7.52
C GLN A 78 -37.73 -25.23 -6.47
N ARG A 79 -37.23 -25.98 -5.50
CA ARG A 79 -38.06 -26.55 -4.44
C ARG A 79 -38.75 -25.50 -3.59
N LYS A 80 -38.07 -24.40 -3.29
CA LYS A 80 -38.66 -23.28 -2.52
C LYS A 80 -39.81 -22.59 -3.28
N THR A 81 -39.66 -22.45 -4.59
CA THR A 81 -40.62 -21.68 -5.41
C THR A 81 -41.77 -22.53 -5.97
N THR A 82 -41.52 -23.78 -6.37
CA THR A 82 -42.52 -24.64 -7.02
C THR A 82 -43.04 -25.76 -6.13
N GLY A 83 -42.51 -25.93 -4.92
CA GLY A 83 -42.81 -27.05 -4.02
C GLY A 83 -42.31 -28.41 -4.49
N LYS A 84 -41.79 -28.50 -5.71
CA LYS A 84 -41.25 -29.73 -6.32
C LYS A 84 -39.94 -29.43 -7.01
N ALA A 85 -38.93 -30.31 -6.85
CA ALA A 85 -37.78 -30.28 -7.74
C ALA A 85 -38.22 -30.86 -9.10
N ASP A 86 -38.10 -30.07 -10.18
CA ASP A 86 -38.40 -30.58 -11.52
C ASP A 86 -37.32 -31.57 -11.94
N THR A 87 -37.68 -32.87 -11.89
CA THR A 87 -36.76 -33.95 -12.23
C THR A 87 -36.53 -34.09 -13.75
N ASN A 88 -37.20 -33.30 -14.56
CA ASN A 88 -37.01 -33.31 -16.02
C ASN A 88 -35.75 -32.54 -16.43
N GLU A 89 -35.29 -31.60 -15.64
CA GLU A 89 -33.92 -31.03 -15.78
C GLU A 89 -32.91 -31.97 -15.11
N ARG A 90 -32.58 -33.06 -15.78
CA ARG A 90 -31.45 -33.88 -15.33
C ARG A 90 -30.18 -33.01 -15.36
N PRO A 91 -29.30 -33.11 -14.37
CA PRO A 91 -27.96 -32.56 -14.45
C PRO A 91 -27.17 -33.36 -15.51
N LEU A 92 -27.55 -33.17 -16.77
CA LEU A 92 -26.74 -33.65 -17.88
C LEU A 92 -25.46 -32.86 -17.80
N LEU A 93 -24.38 -33.52 -17.40
CA LEU A 93 -23.04 -32.96 -17.51
C LEU A 93 -22.89 -32.49 -18.96
N PRO A 94 -22.86 -31.17 -19.23
CA PRO A 94 -22.78 -30.68 -20.59
C PRO A 94 -21.45 -31.16 -21.18
N LYS A 95 -21.41 -31.37 -22.51
CA LYS A 95 -20.17 -31.70 -23.22
C LYS A 95 -19.06 -30.68 -22.95
N THR A 96 -19.43 -29.44 -22.64
CA THR A 96 -18.58 -28.35 -22.18
C THR A 96 -19.01 -27.93 -20.77
N PRO A 97 -18.22 -28.20 -19.73
CA PRO A 97 -18.55 -27.79 -18.36
C PRO A 97 -18.53 -26.26 -18.25
N SER A 98 -19.47 -25.72 -17.46
CA SER A 98 -19.52 -24.27 -17.18
C SER A 98 -18.42 -23.80 -16.23
N ILE A 99 -17.87 -24.71 -15.43
CA ILE A 99 -16.73 -24.47 -14.56
C ILE A 99 -15.57 -25.33 -15.02
N VAL A 100 -14.43 -24.71 -15.31
CA VAL A 100 -13.28 -25.35 -15.97
C VAL A 100 -12.05 -25.25 -15.09
N GLN A 101 -11.26 -26.34 -15.08
CA GLN A 101 -9.92 -26.29 -14.47
C GLN A 101 -8.99 -25.54 -15.40
N GLN A 102 -8.62 -24.31 -15.04
CA GLN A 102 -7.76 -23.47 -15.83
C GLN A 102 -7.09 -22.40 -14.95
N ASP A 103 -5.83 -22.09 -15.25
CA ASP A 103 -5.21 -20.88 -14.75
C ASP A 103 -5.85 -19.65 -15.42
N ALA A 104 -6.30 -18.69 -14.63
CA ALA A 104 -7.04 -17.54 -15.16
C ALA A 104 -6.14 -16.45 -15.75
N VAL A 105 -4.83 -16.43 -15.43
CA VAL A 105 -3.94 -15.32 -15.80
C VAL A 105 -2.79 -15.73 -16.70
N LEU A 106 -2.41 -17.02 -16.69
CA LEU A 106 -1.30 -17.55 -17.49
C LEU A 106 -1.73 -18.80 -18.26
N ALA A 107 -1.43 -18.83 -19.57
CA ALA A 107 -1.51 -20.02 -20.39
C ALA A 107 -0.13 -20.32 -20.97
N TYR A 108 0.17 -21.60 -21.14
CA TYR A 108 1.42 -22.11 -21.71
C TYR A 108 1.15 -23.47 -22.35
N ASP A 109 2.09 -23.93 -23.17
CA ASP A 109 1.90 -25.22 -23.82
C ASP A 109 2.40 -26.36 -22.93
N GLU A 110 3.61 -26.23 -22.37
CA GLU A 110 4.21 -27.24 -21.48
C GLU A 110 4.98 -26.58 -20.33
N ALA A 111 4.99 -27.25 -19.18
CA ALA A 111 5.86 -26.94 -18.05
C ALA A 111 7.01 -27.97 -18.00
N ILE A 112 8.22 -27.53 -18.30
CA ILE A 112 9.41 -28.38 -18.43
C ILE A 112 10.31 -28.14 -17.21
N PRO A 113 10.77 -29.18 -16.50
CA PRO A 113 11.75 -29.01 -15.43
C PRO A 113 13.00 -28.26 -15.95
N ARG A 114 13.33 -27.12 -15.28
CA ARG A 114 14.53 -26.35 -15.61
C ARG A 114 15.76 -27.20 -15.36
N LYS A 115 16.67 -27.21 -16.32
CA LYS A 115 17.97 -27.87 -16.19
C LYS A 115 19.07 -26.82 -16.04
N ASP A 116 20.01 -27.13 -15.17
CA ASP A 116 21.23 -26.35 -15.04
C ASP A 116 22.02 -26.46 -16.36
N PRO A 117 22.46 -25.34 -16.97
CA PRO A 117 23.13 -25.35 -18.26
C PRO A 117 24.51 -26.03 -18.24
N ASP A 118 25.18 -26.06 -17.06
CA ASP A 118 26.53 -26.61 -16.94
C ASP A 118 26.53 -28.09 -16.56
N THR A 119 25.60 -28.51 -15.69
CA THR A 119 25.53 -29.89 -15.16
C THR A 119 24.48 -30.75 -15.83
N GLY A 120 23.46 -30.14 -16.46
CA GLY A 120 22.31 -30.84 -17.04
C GLY A 120 21.32 -31.38 -16.01
N GLU A 121 21.57 -31.19 -14.72
CA GLU A 121 20.71 -31.65 -13.64
C GLU A 121 19.46 -30.77 -13.50
N VAL A 122 18.38 -31.36 -12.94
CA VAL A 122 17.14 -30.62 -12.68
C VAL A 122 17.35 -29.62 -11.55
N VAL A 123 17.09 -28.36 -11.81
CA VAL A 123 17.18 -27.29 -10.83
C VAL A 123 16.07 -27.44 -9.79
N THR A 124 16.45 -27.54 -8.53
CA THR A 124 15.52 -27.58 -7.43
C THR A 124 15.84 -26.48 -6.41
N ILE A 125 14.81 -25.96 -5.76
CA ILE A 125 14.94 -24.98 -4.67
C ILE A 125 14.23 -25.51 -3.42
N TRP A 126 14.54 -24.96 -2.26
CA TRP A 126 13.78 -25.23 -1.04
C TRP A 126 12.28 -24.96 -1.27
N ASP A 127 11.39 -25.77 -0.66
CA ASP A 127 9.94 -25.68 -0.89
C ASP A 127 9.31 -24.38 -0.33
N GLY A 128 10.03 -23.66 0.53
CA GLY A 128 9.58 -22.39 1.14
C GLY A 128 8.74 -22.58 2.42
N ILE A 129 8.52 -23.83 2.87
CA ILE A 129 7.59 -24.13 3.97
C ILE A 129 8.24 -25.04 5.02
N THR A 130 8.93 -26.09 4.59
CA THR A 130 9.44 -27.12 5.51
C THR A 130 10.68 -26.62 6.26
N THR A 131 10.61 -26.60 7.58
CA THR A 131 11.71 -26.23 8.46
C THR A 131 12.19 -27.41 9.29
N LYS A 132 13.42 -27.29 9.82
CA LYS A 132 14.00 -28.21 10.79
C LYS A 132 14.71 -27.43 11.90
N PRO A 133 14.78 -28.00 13.13
CA PRO A 133 15.55 -27.37 14.20
C PRO A 133 17.04 -27.31 13.83
N HIS A 134 17.66 -26.14 13.98
CA HIS A 134 19.10 -26.01 13.82
C HIS A 134 19.84 -26.78 14.92
N PRO A 135 20.81 -27.63 14.60
CA PRO A 135 21.41 -28.56 15.55
C PRO A 135 22.14 -27.94 16.74
N ILE A 136 22.53 -26.65 16.62
CA ILE A 136 23.25 -25.92 17.67
C ILE A 136 22.35 -24.92 18.40
N THR A 137 21.51 -24.18 17.66
CA THR A 137 20.73 -23.06 18.23
C THR A 137 19.29 -23.45 18.59
N GLY A 138 18.80 -24.58 18.07
CA GLY A 138 17.42 -25.02 18.24
C GLY A 138 16.38 -24.19 17.47
N ASN A 139 16.80 -23.12 16.79
CA ASN A 139 15.90 -22.28 16.00
C ASN A 139 15.45 -23.00 14.74
N GLU A 140 14.22 -22.77 14.31
CA GLU A 140 13.71 -23.26 13.02
C GLU A 140 14.50 -22.66 11.86
N VAL A 141 15.03 -23.51 11.00
CA VAL A 141 15.77 -23.14 9.77
C VAL A 141 15.20 -23.93 8.59
N PRO A 142 15.33 -23.41 7.34
CA PRO A 142 14.91 -24.13 6.15
C PRO A 142 15.46 -25.57 6.11
N ASP A 143 14.60 -26.55 5.79
CA ASP A 143 15.06 -27.91 5.56
C ASP A 143 15.55 -28.07 4.12
N ASP A 144 16.87 -28.15 3.94
CA ASP A 144 17.50 -28.28 2.62
C ASP A 144 17.12 -29.58 1.89
N SER A 145 16.57 -30.58 2.59
CA SER A 145 16.08 -31.80 1.97
C SER A 145 14.70 -31.66 1.33
N ALA A 146 13.91 -30.69 1.81
CA ALA A 146 12.57 -30.38 1.27
C ALA A 146 12.70 -29.47 0.05
N ARG A 147 12.84 -30.07 -1.13
CA ARG A 147 13.10 -29.33 -2.38
C ARG A 147 11.95 -29.50 -3.37
N LYS A 148 11.60 -28.39 -4.06
CA LYS A 148 10.66 -28.37 -5.18
C LYS A 148 11.39 -28.09 -6.50
N VAL A 149 10.92 -28.71 -7.59
CA VAL A 149 11.47 -28.52 -8.93
C VAL A 149 11.10 -27.12 -9.45
N VAL A 150 12.06 -26.46 -10.09
CA VAL A 150 11.81 -25.22 -10.85
C VAL A 150 11.41 -25.58 -12.27
N PHE A 151 10.33 -24.98 -12.78
CA PHE A 151 9.85 -25.21 -14.14
C PHE A 151 10.07 -23.99 -15.02
N ASP A 152 10.37 -24.25 -16.30
CA ASP A 152 10.27 -23.31 -17.40
C ASP A 152 8.98 -23.59 -18.17
N TYR A 153 8.36 -22.55 -18.67
CA TYR A 153 7.06 -22.64 -19.36
C TYR A 153 7.22 -22.24 -20.82
N THR A 154 6.78 -23.11 -21.74
CA THR A 154 6.90 -22.87 -23.17
C THR A 154 5.71 -22.06 -23.71
N ASN A 155 5.98 -21.18 -24.67
CA ASN A 155 4.98 -20.33 -25.32
C ASN A 155 4.04 -19.62 -24.33
N PRO A 156 4.56 -18.84 -23.37
CA PRO A 156 3.73 -18.18 -22.35
C PRO A 156 2.85 -17.10 -22.98
N ARG A 157 1.57 -17.11 -22.62
CA ARG A 157 0.57 -16.16 -23.07
C ARG A 157 -0.47 -15.91 -22.00
N ARG A 158 -1.23 -14.84 -22.16
CA ARG A 158 -2.35 -14.54 -21.27
C ARG A 158 -3.46 -15.58 -21.44
N ALA A 159 -4.06 -16.00 -20.35
CA ALA A 159 -5.17 -16.93 -20.39
C ALA A 159 -6.41 -16.29 -21.05
N GLU A 160 -7.14 -17.08 -21.82
CA GLU A 160 -8.42 -16.64 -22.38
C GLU A 160 -9.57 -16.96 -21.45
N TRP A 161 -10.50 -16.01 -21.33
CA TRP A 161 -11.71 -16.18 -20.53
C TRP A 161 -12.93 -16.42 -21.42
N PRO A 162 -13.87 -17.24 -20.97
CA PRO A 162 -15.12 -17.43 -21.71
C PRO A 162 -15.93 -16.14 -21.75
N ALA A 163 -16.63 -15.90 -22.84
CA ALA A 163 -17.46 -14.71 -23.02
C ALA A 163 -18.60 -14.67 -21.98
N ALA A 164 -18.68 -13.56 -21.24
CA ALA A 164 -19.65 -13.31 -20.20
C ALA A 164 -20.13 -11.86 -20.22
N ASP A 165 -21.37 -11.62 -19.77
CA ASP A 165 -21.92 -10.27 -19.65
C ASP A 165 -21.36 -9.53 -18.44
N VAL A 166 -21.15 -10.27 -17.32
CA VAL A 166 -20.69 -9.74 -16.04
C VAL A 166 -19.59 -10.64 -15.48
N ILE A 167 -18.58 -10.04 -14.90
CA ILE A 167 -17.47 -10.73 -14.24
C ILE A 167 -17.50 -10.36 -12.76
N VAL A 168 -17.45 -11.35 -11.87
CA VAL A 168 -17.40 -11.17 -10.42
C VAL A 168 -16.41 -12.14 -9.82
N GLY A 169 -15.80 -11.81 -8.69
CA GLY A 169 -14.94 -12.76 -8.00
C GLY A 169 -14.13 -12.17 -6.84
N ASN A 170 -13.44 -13.07 -6.18
CA ASN A 170 -12.47 -12.78 -5.12
C ASN A 170 -11.12 -13.45 -5.48
N PRO A 171 -10.33 -12.85 -6.39
CA PRO A 171 -9.05 -13.41 -6.80
C PRO A 171 -8.04 -13.50 -5.63
N PRO A 172 -7.01 -14.36 -5.73
CA PRO A 172 -6.08 -14.60 -4.63
C PRO A 172 -5.27 -13.36 -4.23
N PHE A 173 -5.16 -13.14 -2.91
CA PHE A 173 -4.47 -12.02 -2.29
C PHE A 173 -2.99 -12.34 -2.03
N ILE A 174 -2.14 -12.14 -3.03
CA ILE A 174 -0.69 -12.32 -2.92
C ILE A 174 -0.02 -11.00 -3.28
N GLY A 175 0.66 -10.40 -2.31
CA GLY A 175 1.45 -9.18 -2.54
C GLY A 175 2.67 -9.45 -3.43
N ALA A 176 3.11 -8.44 -4.18
CA ALA A 176 4.20 -8.56 -5.15
C ALA A 176 5.50 -9.17 -4.58
N ALA A 177 5.83 -8.88 -3.32
CA ALA A 177 7.00 -9.42 -2.64
C ALA A 177 6.90 -10.92 -2.33
N ALA A 178 5.68 -11.41 -2.03
CA ALA A 178 5.43 -12.81 -1.67
C ALA A 178 5.18 -13.72 -2.89
N MET A 179 4.98 -13.15 -4.08
CA MET A 179 4.62 -13.94 -5.27
C MET A 179 5.64 -15.05 -5.59
N ARG A 180 6.95 -14.76 -5.48
CA ARG A 180 8.00 -15.75 -5.80
C ARG A 180 8.02 -16.92 -4.83
N GLU A 181 7.75 -16.65 -3.57
CA GLU A 181 7.64 -17.67 -2.52
C GLU A 181 6.38 -18.52 -2.73
N ALA A 182 5.23 -17.88 -2.92
CA ALA A 182 3.93 -18.55 -3.05
C ALA A 182 3.77 -19.33 -4.36
N LEU A 183 4.22 -18.78 -5.50
CA LEU A 183 3.95 -19.30 -6.84
C LEU A 183 5.19 -19.94 -7.51
N GLY A 184 6.37 -19.70 -6.97
CA GLY A 184 7.65 -20.13 -7.53
C GLY A 184 8.22 -19.17 -8.60
N ASN A 185 9.56 -19.13 -8.67
CA ASN A 185 10.29 -18.20 -9.56
C ASN A 185 9.93 -18.36 -11.02
N GLY A 186 9.92 -19.60 -11.55
CA GLY A 186 9.65 -19.86 -12.97
C GLY A 186 8.25 -19.38 -13.38
N TYR A 187 7.23 -19.63 -12.57
CA TYR A 187 5.88 -19.14 -12.82
C TYR A 187 5.82 -17.61 -12.85
N VAL A 188 6.39 -16.95 -11.83
CA VAL A 188 6.35 -15.48 -11.72
C VAL A 188 7.10 -14.80 -12.87
N GLU A 189 8.26 -15.32 -13.28
CA GLU A 189 9.01 -14.80 -14.43
C GLU A 189 8.21 -14.95 -15.73
N THR A 190 7.57 -16.08 -15.91
CA THR A 190 6.72 -16.38 -17.06
C THR A 190 5.48 -15.48 -17.11
N LEU A 191 4.79 -15.32 -15.98
CA LEU A 191 3.64 -14.43 -15.83
C LEU A 191 4.00 -12.98 -16.17
N ARG A 192 5.09 -12.47 -15.59
CA ARG A 192 5.58 -11.11 -15.88
C ARG A 192 5.95 -10.91 -17.35
N LYS A 193 6.51 -11.93 -18.00
CA LYS A 193 6.79 -11.91 -19.43
C LYS A 193 5.51 -11.81 -20.27
N ALA A 194 4.49 -12.61 -19.94
CA ALA A 194 3.20 -12.60 -20.64
C ALA A 194 2.43 -11.28 -20.49
N TRP A 195 2.62 -10.58 -19.37
CA TRP A 195 1.93 -9.32 -19.03
C TRP A 195 2.82 -8.07 -19.11
N LYS A 196 3.97 -8.20 -19.76
CA LYS A 196 4.93 -7.10 -19.89
C LYS A 196 4.29 -5.88 -20.58
N GLY A 197 4.35 -4.74 -19.91
CA GLY A 197 3.82 -3.47 -20.40
C GLY A 197 2.43 -3.11 -19.85
N ASP A 198 1.63 -4.09 -19.36
CA ASP A 198 0.28 -3.84 -18.87
C ASP A 198 0.17 -3.95 -17.35
N VAL A 199 0.86 -4.92 -16.74
CA VAL A 199 0.91 -5.07 -15.29
C VAL A 199 2.35 -4.89 -14.81
N PRO A 200 2.66 -3.84 -14.03
CA PRO A 200 3.99 -3.64 -13.46
C PRO A 200 4.44 -4.80 -12.57
N GLU A 201 5.72 -5.14 -12.59
CA GLU A 201 6.28 -6.23 -11.77
C GLU A 201 6.11 -6.04 -10.26
N SER A 202 5.92 -4.79 -9.84
CA SER A 202 5.67 -4.41 -8.44
C SER A 202 4.20 -4.46 -8.03
N SER A 203 3.30 -4.83 -8.94
CA SER A 203 1.86 -4.96 -8.64
C SER A 203 1.55 -6.29 -7.97
N ASP A 204 0.52 -6.30 -7.13
CA ASP A 204 0.01 -7.49 -6.46
C ASP A 204 -0.61 -8.47 -7.46
N PHE A 205 -0.64 -9.75 -7.11
CA PHE A 205 -1.10 -10.81 -8.02
C PHE A 205 -2.54 -10.60 -8.51
N VAL A 206 -3.43 -10.10 -7.67
CA VAL A 206 -4.83 -9.79 -8.01
C VAL A 206 -4.96 -8.81 -9.19
N MET A 207 -3.95 -7.98 -9.45
CA MET A 207 -3.99 -6.99 -10.53
C MET A 207 -3.98 -7.60 -11.93
N TYR A 208 -3.53 -8.84 -12.08
CA TYR A 208 -3.62 -9.57 -13.35
C TYR A 208 -5.08 -9.91 -13.71
N TRP A 209 -5.91 -10.26 -12.72
CA TRP A 209 -7.37 -10.42 -12.90
C TRP A 209 -8.05 -9.10 -13.21
N TRP A 210 -7.70 -8.06 -12.44
CA TRP A 210 -8.27 -6.73 -12.63
C TRP A 210 -7.97 -6.19 -14.03
N GLY A 211 -6.73 -6.26 -14.48
CA GLY A 211 -6.30 -5.85 -15.82
C GLY A 211 -7.02 -6.62 -16.92
N LYS A 212 -7.13 -7.96 -16.80
CA LYS A 212 -7.85 -8.79 -17.76
C LYS A 212 -9.33 -8.45 -17.87
N ALA A 213 -10.00 -8.29 -16.73
CA ALA A 213 -11.41 -7.92 -16.70
C ALA A 213 -11.63 -6.52 -17.29
N ALA A 214 -10.73 -5.57 -16.98
CA ALA A 214 -10.77 -4.23 -17.54
C ALA A 214 -10.62 -4.22 -19.07
N GLU A 215 -9.72 -5.03 -19.64
CA GLU A 215 -9.59 -5.24 -21.09
C GLU A 215 -10.91 -5.70 -21.71
N LEU A 216 -11.54 -6.73 -21.12
CA LEU A 216 -12.78 -7.29 -21.65
C LEU A 216 -13.95 -6.29 -21.60
N VAL A 217 -14.01 -5.46 -20.54
CA VAL A 217 -15.03 -4.41 -20.43
C VAL A 217 -14.72 -3.24 -21.37
N ARG A 218 -13.47 -2.82 -21.50
CA ARG A 218 -13.03 -1.81 -22.48
C ARG A 218 -13.38 -2.21 -23.91
N ASP A 219 -13.19 -3.47 -24.27
CA ASP A 219 -13.47 -3.99 -25.60
C ASP A 219 -14.92 -4.44 -25.77
N ARG A 220 -15.79 -4.20 -24.78
CA ARG A 220 -17.23 -4.49 -24.78
C ARG A 220 -17.58 -5.98 -24.91
N THR A 221 -16.64 -6.86 -24.58
CA THR A 221 -16.88 -8.30 -24.45
C THR A 221 -17.66 -8.62 -23.17
N ALA A 222 -17.44 -7.82 -22.12
CA ALA A 222 -18.24 -7.81 -20.91
C ALA A 222 -18.81 -6.39 -20.65
N LYS A 223 -19.93 -6.30 -19.93
CA LYS A 223 -20.57 -5.02 -19.60
C LYS A 223 -19.94 -4.33 -18.40
N ARG A 224 -19.62 -5.13 -17.38
CA ARG A 224 -19.01 -4.67 -16.12
C ARG A 224 -18.29 -5.81 -15.41
N PHE A 225 -17.40 -5.45 -14.52
CA PHE A 225 -16.83 -6.42 -13.57
C PHE A 225 -16.81 -5.84 -12.15
N GLY A 226 -16.81 -6.74 -11.15
CA GLY A 226 -16.63 -6.38 -9.76
C GLY A 226 -15.77 -7.40 -9.03
N PHE A 227 -14.72 -6.91 -8.33
CA PHE A 227 -13.82 -7.76 -7.57
C PHE A 227 -13.68 -7.31 -6.13
N ILE A 228 -13.53 -8.30 -5.24
CA ILE A 228 -12.94 -8.11 -3.93
C ILE A 228 -11.42 -8.23 -4.09
N THR A 229 -10.69 -7.32 -3.50
CA THR A 229 -9.22 -7.26 -3.53
C THR A 229 -8.70 -6.86 -2.16
N THR A 230 -7.39 -6.86 -1.96
CA THR A 230 -6.82 -6.22 -0.78
C THR A 230 -6.94 -4.69 -0.88
N ASN A 231 -6.97 -4.01 0.28
CA ASN A 231 -6.99 -2.54 0.31
C ASN A 231 -5.74 -1.91 -0.34
N SER A 232 -4.68 -2.69 -0.58
CA SER A 232 -3.49 -2.25 -1.32
C SER A 232 -3.78 -1.87 -2.78
N ILE A 233 -4.93 -2.22 -3.33
CA ILE A 233 -5.30 -1.91 -4.73
C ILE A 233 -5.23 -0.40 -5.03
N HIS A 234 -5.55 0.46 -4.05
CA HIS A 234 -5.46 1.91 -4.21
C HIS A 234 -4.03 2.45 -4.05
N GLN A 235 -3.03 1.59 -3.77
CA GLN A 235 -1.64 2.00 -3.69
C GLN A 235 -1.02 2.18 -5.09
N ILE A 236 0.06 2.94 -5.12
CA ILE A 236 0.72 3.40 -6.35
C ILE A 236 1.01 2.30 -7.37
N PHE A 237 1.49 1.15 -6.91
CA PHE A 237 1.92 0.07 -7.81
C PHE A 237 0.72 -0.56 -8.52
N ASN A 238 -0.38 -0.73 -7.79
CA ASN A 238 -1.61 -1.33 -8.29
C ASN A 238 -2.41 -0.32 -9.12
N ARG A 239 -2.44 0.96 -8.73
CA ARG A 239 -3.10 2.02 -9.51
C ARG A 239 -2.57 2.16 -10.93
N ARG A 240 -1.30 1.89 -11.17
CA ARG A 240 -0.70 1.90 -12.52
C ARG A 240 -1.39 0.93 -13.49
N VAL A 241 -2.09 -0.08 -12.99
CA VAL A 241 -2.93 -0.96 -13.81
C VAL A 241 -4.29 -0.31 -14.08
N ILE A 242 -4.83 0.44 -13.14
CA ILE A 242 -6.17 1.05 -13.20
C ILE A 242 -6.17 2.35 -14.01
N GLU A 243 -5.20 3.23 -13.73
CA GLU A 243 -5.09 4.58 -14.31
C GLU A 243 -5.22 4.61 -15.83
N PRO A 244 -4.55 3.74 -16.62
CA PRO A 244 -4.66 3.77 -18.08
C PRO A 244 -6.07 3.53 -18.61
N PHE A 245 -6.87 2.70 -17.93
CA PHE A 245 -8.25 2.43 -18.34
C PHE A 245 -9.20 3.57 -18.02
N LEU A 246 -8.98 4.29 -16.90
CA LEU A 246 -9.80 5.45 -16.53
C LEU A 246 -9.45 6.69 -17.37
N ALA A 247 -8.17 6.82 -17.75
CA ALA A 247 -7.65 7.95 -18.53
C ALA A 247 -7.80 7.80 -20.05
N ASP A 248 -8.21 6.64 -20.56
CA ASP A 248 -8.38 6.41 -22.00
C ASP A 248 -9.52 7.28 -22.55
N GLU A 249 -9.19 8.21 -23.45
CA GLU A 249 -10.19 9.12 -24.02
C GLU A 249 -11.13 8.46 -25.01
N LYS A 250 -10.68 7.38 -25.67
CA LYS A 250 -11.42 6.69 -26.74
C LYS A 250 -12.32 5.58 -26.23
N LYS A 251 -11.81 4.81 -25.26
CA LYS A 251 -12.51 3.67 -24.68
C LYS A 251 -12.39 3.69 -23.15
N PRO A 252 -12.83 4.76 -22.48
CA PRO A 252 -12.67 4.88 -21.03
C PRO A 252 -13.47 3.84 -20.29
N LEU A 253 -12.98 3.46 -19.12
CA LEU A 253 -13.77 2.85 -18.07
C LEU A 253 -14.06 3.89 -16.98
N HIS A 254 -15.07 3.63 -16.20
CA HIS A 254 -15.31 4.33 -14.94
C HIS A 254 -15.53 3.35 -13.81
N LEU A 255 -15.18 3.76 -12.59
CA LEU A 255 -15.52 3.01 -11.39
C LEU A 255 -16.95 3.38 -10.98
N GLY A 256 -17.89 2.45 -11.15
CA GLY A 256 -19.29 2.65 -10.77
C GLY A 256 -19.52 2.46 -9.27
N TYR A 257 -18.60 1.76 -8.57
CA TYR A 257 -18.66 1.54 -7.12
C TYR A 257 -17.29 1.25 -6.56
N ALA A 258 -16.99 1.77 -5.35
CA ALA A 258 -15.81 1.43 -4.61
C ALA A 258 -16.01 1.51 -3.09
N ILE A 259 -15.45 0.52 -2.37
CA ILE A 259 -15.09 0.58 -0.95
C ILE A 259 -13.58 0.40 -0.89
N PRO A 260 -12.79 1.44 -0.58
CA PRO A 260 -11.33 1.37 -0.61
C PRO A 260 -10.72 0.58 0.55
N ASP A 261 -11.43 0.49 1.68
CA ASP A 261 -10.90 -0.09 2.91
C ASP A 261 -12.05 -0.58 3.80
N HIS A 262 -12.22 -1.89 3.89
CA HIS A 262 -13.26 -2.55 4.68
C HIS A 262 -12.63 -3.67 5.52
N PRO A 263 -12.97 -3.83 6.80
CA PRO A 263 -12.51 -4.97 7.58
C PRO A 263 -13.07 -6.26 6.99
N TRP A 264 -12.21 -7.26 6.87
CA TRP A 264 -12.59 -8.61 6.47
C TRP A 264 -12.33 -9.54 7.63
N VAL A 265 -13.38 -10.14 8.15
CA VAL A 265 -13.26 -11.13 9.23
C VAL A 265 -13.03 -12.50 8.59
N ASP A 266 -11.81 -12.99 8.68
CA ASP A 266 -11.54 -14.42 8.48
C ASP A 266 -11.46 -15.08 9.86
N SER A 267 -12.54 -15.75 10.26
CA SER A 267 -12.69 -16.36 11.57
C SER A 267 -11.74 -17.53 11.83
N ALA A 268 -10.99 -17.99 10.81
CA ALA A 268 -10.13 -19.16 10.93
C ALA A 268 -8.71 -18.85 11.39
N ASP A 269 -8.14 -17.69 11.05
CA ASP A 269 -6.71 -17.41 11.27
C ASP A 269 -6.40 -16.13 12.07
N GLY A 270 -7.38 -15.36 12.48
CA GLY A 270 -7.20 -14.18 13.36
C GLY A 270 -6.37 -13.03 12.75
N ALA A 271 -6.12 -13.04 11.45
CA ALA A 271 -5.45 -11.96 10.77
C ALA A 271 -6.47 -10.88 10.35
N ASP A 272 -6.32 -9.66 10.84
CA ASP A 272 -7.08 -8.49 10.40
C ASP A 272 -6.76 -8.16 8.94
N VAL A 273 -7.36 -8.88 7.99
CA VAL A 273 -7.24 -8.57 6.57
C VAL A 273 -8.19 -7.44 6.22
N ARG A 274 -7.67 -6.41 5.57
CA ARG A 274 -8.50 -5.33 5.03
C ARG A 274 -8.64 -5.48 3.52
N ILE A 275 -9.88 -5.35 3.05
CA ILE A 275 -10.21 -5.52 1.65
C ILE A 275 -10.68 -4.21 1.01
N ALA A 276 -10.64 -4.17 -0.32
CA ALA A 276 -11.34 -3.21 -1.13
C ALA A 276 -12.32 -3.92 -2.06
N MET A 277 -13.43 -3.27 -2.36
CA MET A 277 -14.40 -3.74 -3.35
C MET A 277 -14.49 -2.72 -4.47
N THR A 278 -14.44 -3.17 -5.71
CA THR A 278 -14.53 -2.28 -6.87
C THR A 278 -15.46 -2.85 -7.92
N VAL A 279 -16.24 -1.97 -8.57
CA VAL A 279 -16.99 -2.28 -9.78
C VAL A 279 -16.60 -1.30 -10.85
N ALA A 280 -16.18 -1.81 -12.01
CA ALA A 280 -15.88 -0.99 -13.17
C ALA A 280 -16.80 -1.33 -14.36
N ALA A 281 -17.12 -0.31 -15.16
CA ALA A 281 -17.95 -0.41 -16.33
C ALA A 281 -17.40 0.44 -17.48
N HIS A 282 -17.83 0.16 -18.71
CA HIS A 282 -17.44 0.89 -19.91
C HIS A 282 -18.03 2.30 -19.94
N GLY A 283 -17.27 3.25 -20.47
CA GLY A 283 -17.70 4.63 -20.67
C GLY A 283 -17.31 5.55 -19.52
N LYS A 284 -17.67 6.83 -19.64
CA LYS A 284 -17.55 7.81 -18.58
C LYS A 284 -18.80 7.76 -17.71
N GLY A 285 -18.64 7.92 -16.40
CA GLY A 285 -19.77 7.89 -15.47
C GLY A 285 -19.34 8.28 -14.06
N GLU A 286 -20.33 8.53 -13.24
CA GLU A 286 -20.16 8.68 -11.81
C GLU A 286 -20.27 7.32 -11.12
N GLY A 287 -19.68 7.19 -9.96
CA GLY A 287 -19.75 6.02 -9.12
C GLY A 287 -20.09 6.35 -7.68
N THR A 288 -20.42 5.32 -6.93
CA THR A 288 -20.69 5.39 -5.50
C THR A 288 -19.43 5.01 -4.73
N LEU A 289 -18.96 5.89 -3.86
CA LEU A 289 -17.90 5.65 -2.89
C LEU A 289 -18.52 5.41 -1.53
N GLU A 290 -18.24 4.25 -0.93
CA GLU A 290 -18.54 3.97 0.46
C GLU A 290 -17.26 3.98 1.30
N LYS A 291 -17.25 4.80 2.35
CA LYS A 291 -16.14 4.85 3.32
C LYS A 291 -16.60 4.32 4.64
N VAL A 292 -15.85 3.38 5.19
CA VAL A 292 -16.01 2.94 6.57
C VAL A 292 -15.58 4.08 7.48
N VAL A 293 -16.49 4.55 8.34
CA VAL A 293 -16.27 5.64 9.30
C VAL A 293 -16.28 5.17 10.75
N TYR A 294 -16.81 3.98 11.01
CA TYR A 294 -16.85 3.37 12.32
C TYR A 294 -16.78 1.85 12.19
N GLU A 295 -16.01 1.22 13.06
CA GLU A 295 -15.86 -0.22 13.17
C GLU A 295 -15.93 -0.60 14.65
N GLN A 296 -16.69 -1.65 14.96
CA GLN A 296 -16.75 -2.24 16.30
C GLN A 296 -16.78 -3.76 16.16
N ALA A 297 -15.81 -4.41 16.78
CA ALA A 297 -15.79 -5.87 16.85
C ALA A 297 -16.95 -6.36 17.74
N ARG A 298 -17.69 -7.36 17.27
CA ARG A 298 -18.71 -8.08 18.04
C ARG A 298 -18.10 -9.27 18.76
N GLU A 299 -18.82 -9.77 19.77
CA GLU A 299 -18.44 -10.99 20.50
C GLU A 299 -18.47 -12.26 19.63
N ASP A 300 -19.24 -12.25 18.54
CA ASP A 300 -19.33 -13.34 17.55
C ASP A 300 -18.23 -13.34 16.50
N GLY A 301 -17.26 -12.40 16.59
CA GLY A 301 -16.14 -12.26 15.67
C GLY A 301 -16.48 -11.46 14.40
N GLU A 302 -17.71 -11.00 14.22
CA GLU A 302 -18.07 -10.06 13.15
C GLU A 302 -17.79 -8.61 13.56
N ASN A 303 -17.64 -7.72 12.58
CA ASN A 303 -17.49 -6.29 12.81
C ASN A 303 -18.77 -5.55 12.42
N ASP A 304 -19.31 -4.74 13.34
CA ASP A 304 -20.30 -3.73 12.98
C ASP A 304 -19.61 -2.59 12.25
N VAL A 305 -20.05 -2.31 11.04
CA VAL A 305 -19.43 -1.31 10.16
C VAL A 305 -20.46 -0.26 9.79
N ILE A 306 -20.13 1.02 10.03
CA ILE A 306 -20.92 2.15 9.53
C ILE A 306 -20.17 2.74 8.33
N VAL A 307 -20.87 2.84 7.20
CA VAL A 307 -20.34 3.43 5.98
C VAL A 307 -21.02 4.77 5.67
N VAL A 308 -20.23 5.71 5.16
CA VAL A 308 -20.75 6.96 4.57
C VAL A 308 -20.66 6.84 3.06
N ARG A 309 -21.77 7.11 2.40
CA ARG A 309 -21.90 7.03 0.94
C ARG A 309 -21.79 8.42 0.32
N SER A 310 -21.01 8.51 -0.77
CA SER A 310 -20.91 9.71 -1.63
C SER A 310 -20.90 9.30 -3.09
N THR A 311 -21.37 10.17 -3.98
CA THR A 311 -21.45 9.93 -5.42
C THR A 311 -20.65 10.97 -6.18
N GLY A 312 -19.94 10.54 -7.24
CA GLY A 312 -19.15 11.42 -8.11
C GLY A 312 -18.17 10.62 -8.97
N THR A 313 -17.33 11.31 -9.71
CA THR A 313 -16.27 10.67 -10.50
C THR A 313 -15.20 10.09 -9.58
N LEU A 314 -15.03 8.77 -9.64
CA LEU A 314 -14.05 8.04 -8.84
C LEU A 314 -12.69 7.99 -9.56
N ALA A 315 -11.64 8.48 -8.92
CA ALA A 315 -10.27 8.34 -9.40
C ALA A 315 -9.68 6.95 -9.06
N ALA A 316 -8.51 6.64 -9.62
CA ALA A 316 -7.85 5.35 -9.41
C ALA A 316 -7.37 5.11 -7.97
N ASP A 317 -7.34 6.13 -7.13
CA ASP A 317 -7.07 6.03 -5.68
C ASP A 317 -8.36 5.85 -4.85
N PHE A 318 -9.49 5.62 -5.52
CA PHE A 318 -10.82 5.44 -4.95
C PHE A 318 -11.28 6.64 -4.11
N LYS A 319 -11.01 7.85 -4.62
CA LYS A 319 -11.53 9.10 -4.07
C LYS A 319 -12.38 9.81 -5.09
N ILE A 320 -13.29 10.64 -4.59
CA ILE A 320 -14.07 11.58 -5.40
C ILE A 320 -13.39 12.94 -5.31
N GLY A 321 -13.18 13.59 -6.46
CA GLY A 321 -12.55 14.91 -6.56
C GLY A 321 -11.35 14.92 -7.49
N ALA A 322 -10.50 15.96 -7.38
CA ALA A 322 -9.32 16.11 -8.21
C ALA A 322 -8.29 15.00 -7.93
N ASP A 323 -7.83 14.33 -8.98
CA ASP A 323 -6.75 13.35 -8.88
C ASP A 323 -5.40 14.05 -8.77
N VAL A 324 -4.96 14.28 -7.53
CA VAL A 324 -3.63 14.85 -7.25
C VAL A 324 -2.49 13.86 -7.49
N SER A 325 -2.77 12.58 -7.73
CA SER A 325 -1.74 11.56 -7.95
C SER A 325 -1.13 11.62 -9.34
N SER A 326 -1.83 12.23 -10.29
CA SER A 326 -1.37 12.47 -11.66
C SER A 326 -0.49 13.72 -11.83
N CYS A 327 -0.37 14.55 -10.78
CA CYS A 327 0.40 15.78 -10.81
C CYS A 327 1.89 15.51 -11.05
N GLN A 328 2.48 16.28 -11.96
CA GLN A 328 3.89 16.17 -12.32
C GLN A 328 4.77 17.03 -11.41
N PRO A 329 6.02 16.61 -11.13
CA PRO A 329 7.00 17.42 -10.40
C PRO A 329 7.19 18.81 -11.04
N LEU A 330 7.27 19.82 -10.21
CA LEU A 330 7.54 21.19 -10.61
C LEU A 330 9.04 21.46 -10.55
N ARG A 331 9.61 22.02 -11.62
CA ARG A 331 11.05 22.35 -11.67
C ARG A 331 11.48 23.31 -10.56
N ALA A 332 10.58 24.16 -10.08
CA ALA A 332 10.84 25.06 -8.96
C ALA A 332 11.14 24.32 -7.64
N ASN A 333 10.72 23.06 -7.53
CA ASN A 333 10.91 22.24 -6.34
C ASN A 333 12.06 21.24 -6.48
N ASP A 334 12.76 21.24 -7.63
CA ASP A 334 13.89 20.35 -7.85
C ASP A 334 15.02 20.62 -6.84
N ASP A 335 15.72 19.58 -6.43
CA ASP A 335 16.85 19.63 -5.51
C ASP A 335 16.58 20.25 -4.12
N LEU A 336 15.33 20.46 -3.73
CA LEU A 336 14.96 21.01 -2.43
C LEU A 336 14.73 19.95 -1.35
N VAL A 337 14.52 18.68 -1.72
CA VAL A 337 14.17 17.64 -0.76
C VAL A 337 14.93 16.34 -1.01
N SER A 338 15.45 15.76 0.06
CA SER A 338 16.13 14.46 0.04
C SER A 338 15.71 13.61 1.23
N ARG A 339 15.83 12.29 1.09
CA ARG A 339 15.76 11.39 2.24
C ARG A 339 17.03 11.47 3.05
N GLY A 340 16.93 11.16 4.34
CA GLY A 340 18.09 11.00 5.20
C GLY A 340 18.95 9.79 4.84
N VAL A 341 20.06 9.64 5.51
CA VAL A 341 21.08 8.59 5.27
C VAL A 341 20.60 7.23 5.75
N GLN A 342 21.18 6.15 5.19
CA GLN A 342 20.97 4.79 5.65
C GLN A 342 22.28 4.15 6.11
N THR A 343 22.31 3.63 7.33
CA THR A 343 23.53 3.09 7.92
C THR A 343 23.96 1.75 7.31
N ILE A 344 23.02 0.81 7.08
CA ILE A 344 23.30 -0.59 6.69
C ILE A 344 24.38 -1.18 7.59
N GLY A 345 24.09 -1.25 8.88
CA GLY A 345 24.94 -1.74 9.96
C GLY A 345 24.70 -0.95 11.24
N GLU A 346 24.30 -1.64 12.30
CA GLU A 346 23.98 -1.01 13.58
C GLU A 346 25.21 -0.40 14.26
N GLY A 347 26.41 -0.92 13.98
CA GLY A 347 27.65 -0.43 14.55
C GLY A 347 28.02 1.01 14.17
N PHE A 348 27.37 1.62 13.18
CA PHE A 348 27.54 3.06 12.92
C PHE A 348 26.86 3.93 13.97
N VAL A 349 25.85 3.41 14.67
CA VAL A 349 25.06 4.19 15.64
C VAL A 349 25.63 3.99 17.03
N LEU A 350 26.05 5.08 17.65
CA LEU A 350 26.65 5.12 18.98
C LEU A 350 25.61 5.57 20.01
N LYS A 351 25.56 4.85 21.14
CA LYS A 351 24.83 5.30 22.33
C LYS A 351 25.55 6.50 22.97
N PRO A 352 24.88 7.28 23.84
CA PRO A 352 25.50 8.47 24.46
C PRO A 352 26.81 8.20 25.16
N ASP A 353 26.94 7.07 25.88
CA ASP A 353 28.17 6.70 26.58
C ASP A 353 29.30 6.35 25.61
N GLU A 354 29.02 5.62 24.53
CA GLU A 354 29.99 5.26 23.50
C GLU A 354 30.45 6.52 22.77
N ALA A 355 29.56 7.40 22.39
CA ALA A 355 29.87 8.66 21.74
C ALA A 355 30.78 9.52 22.66
N ARG A 356 30.47 9.64 23.95
CA ARG A 356 31.30 10.34 24.93
C ARG A 356 32.70 9.71 25.06
N HIS A 357 32.79 8.39 25.10
CA HIS A 357 34.08 7.69 25.17
C HIS A 357 35.00 8.06 23.99
N PHE A 358 34.48 8.02 22.76
CA PHE A 358 35.25 8.37 21.57
C PHE A 358 35.60 9.87 21.53
N THR A 359 34.67 10.76 21.92
CA THR A 359 34.90 12.22 21.91
C THR A 359 35.87 12.69 22.99
N ALA A 360 35.94 12.00 24.14
CA ALA A 360 36.86 12.34 25.21
C ALA A 360 38.34 12.03 24.84
N SER A 361 38.56 11.09 23.96
CA SER A 361 39.91 10.65 23.56
C SER A 361 40.51 11.44 22.38
N ASP A 362 39.71 12.19 21.63
CA ASP A 362 40.13 12.90 20.42
C ASP A 362 39.23 14.10 20.13
N SER A 363 39.77 15.32 20.17
CA SER A 363 39.07 16.59 19.97
C SER A 363 38.48 16.78 18.53
N GLU A 364 38.96 16.03 17.55
CA GLU A 364 38.43 16.06 16.17
C GLU A 364 37.32 15.05 15.92
N VAL A 365 37.00 14.17 16.87
CA VAL A 365 35.93 13.18 16.73
C VAL A 365 34.55 13.82 16.52
N PRO A 366 34.22 14.98 17.12
CA PRO A 366 32.94 15.66 16.83
C PRO A 366 32.70 16.02 15.36
N GLN A 367 33.73 16.04 14.53
CA GLN A 367 33.60 16.28 13.08
C GLN A 367 33.00 15.06 12.34
N VAL A 368 33.25 13.85 12.85
CA VAL A 368 32.83 12.58 12.23
C VAL A 368 31.81 11.80 13.08
N VAL A 369 31.60 12.17 14.34
CA VAL A 369 30.54 11.63 15.21
C VAL A 369 29.47 12.70 15.36
N ARG A 370 28.35 12.53 14.61
CA ARG A 370 27.32 13.54 14.49
C ARG A 370 26.04 13.12 15.23
N PRO A 371 25.29 14.04 15.83
CA PRO A 371 23.95 13.74 16.32
C PRO A 371 23.10 13.08 15.23
N TYR A 372 22.33 12.05 15.57
CA TYR A 372 21.56 11.25 14.62
C TYR A 372 20.10 11.18 15.02
N LEU A 373 19.21 11.49 14.08
CA LEU A 373 17.79 11.59 14.35
C LEU A 373 16.98 10.76 13.36
N ASN A 374 16.09 9.90 13.87
CA ASN A 374 15.16 9.13 13.04
C ASN A 374 13.70 9.57 13.23
N GLY A 375 12.79 9.03 12.42
CA GLY A 375 11.36 9.39 12.46
C GLY A 375 10.72 9.18 13.83
N LYS A 376 11.05 8.10 14.55
CA LYS A 376 10.52 7.82 15.91
C LYS A 376 11.03 8.83 16.95
N ASN A 377 12.25 9.32 16.77
CA ASN A 377 12.80 10.35 17.66
C ASN A 377 12.05 11.68 17.53
N VAL A 378 11.55 11.98 16.33
CA VAL A 378 10.76 13.19 16.07
C VAL A 378 9.32 13.02 16.58
N THR A 379 8.70 11.88 16.33
CA THR A 379 7.29 11.64 16.71
C THR A 379 7.10 11.41 18.21
N ASN A 380 8.06 10.76 18.84
CA ASN A 380 8.02 10.34 20.24
C ASN A 380 9.10 11.07 21.06
N ARG A 381 9.90 10.31 21.80
CA ARG A 381 11.01 10.86 22.59
C ARG A 381 12.32 10.79 21.83
N PRO A 382 13.11 11.86 21.78
CA PRO A 382 14.45 11.81 21.24
C PRO A 382 15.30 10.77 21.98
N ARG A 383 16.01 9.94 21.22
CA ARG A 383 17.12 9.16 21.75
C ARG A 383 18.40 9.96 21.46
N GLU A 384 19.18 10.26 22.45
CA GLU A 384 20.45 10.97 22.31
C GLU A 384 21.52 10.04 21.71
N VAL A 385 21.36 9.67 20.44
CA VAL A 385 22.30 8.82 19.71
C VAL A 385 23.08 9.62 18.69
N SER A 386 24.29 9.16 18.42
CA SER A 386 25.18 9.73 17.40
C SER A 386 25.45 8.70 16.31
N VAL A 387 25.90 9.15 15.15
CA VAL A 387 26.31 8.30 14.04
C VAL A 387 27.75 8.62 13.61
N ILE A 388 28.51 7.59 13.32
CA ILE A 388 29.85 7.70 12.71
C ILE A 388 29.65 8.00 11.22
N ASP A 389 30.22 9.11 10.76
CA ASP A 389 30.06 9.59 9.39
C ASP A 389 31.42 9.90 8.76
N PHE A 390 31.95 8.96 7.99
CA PHE A 390 33.18 9.09 7.23
C PHE A 390 32.97 9.41 5.76
N PHE A 391 31.87 10.09 5.44
CA PHE A 391 31.60 10.50 4.06
C PHE A 391 32.75 11.34 3.48
N GLY A 392 33.30 10.92 2.33
CA GLY A 392 34.43 11.59 1.66
C GLY A 392 35.81 11.19 2.16
N TRP A 393 35.91 10.29 3.14
CA TRP A 393 37.18 9.77 3.63
C TRP A 393 37.52 8.42 2.99
N SER A 394 38.77 8.24 2.58
CA SER A 394 39.30 6.93 2.20
C SER A 394 39.51 6.04 3.44
N GLU A 395 39.55 4.74 3.26
CA GLU A 395 39.80 3.78 4.34
C GLU A 395 41.14 4.06 5.03
N ALA A 396 42.18 4.41 4.25
CA ALA A 396 43.51 4.75 4.75
C ALA A 396 43.49 5.99 5.66
N GLU A 397 42.72 7.02 5.30
CA GLU A 397 42.53 8.21 6.14
C GLU A 397 41.81 7.88 7.43
N VAL A 398 40.72 7.08 7.37
CA VAL A 398 39.99 6.67 8.58
C VAL A 398 40.90 5.88 9.51
N ARG A 399 41.64 4.90 8.96
CA ARG A 399 42.56 4.06 9.72
C ARG A 399 43.68 4.85 10.39
N SER A 400 44.25 5.84 9.68
CA SER A 400 45.38 6.63 10.20
C SER A 400 44.95 7.73 11.17
N ARG A 401 43.84 8.42 10.88
CA ARG A 401 43.41 9.60 11.65
C ARG A 401 42.42 9.26 12.77
N LYS A 402 41.65 8.18 12.65
CA LYS A 402 40.61 7.77 13.62
C LYS A 402 40.66 6.26 13.93
N PRO A 403 41.82 5.76 14.42
CA PRO A 403 42.06 4.32 14.59
C PRO A 403 41.06 3.64 15.55
N ALA A 404 40.62 4.33 16.59
CA ALA A 404 39.64 3.77 17.53
C ALA A 404 38.26 3.55 16.89
N LEU A 405 37.74 4.53 16.12
CA LEU A 405 36.50 4.41 15.37
C LEU A 405 36.63 3.40 14.22
N TYR A 406 37.80 3.36 13.56
CA TYR A 406 38.06 2.34 12.53
C TYR A 406 37.97 0.93 13.12
N GLN A 407 38.62 0.68 14.26
CA GLN A 407 38.59 -0.62 14.92
C GLN A 407 37.17 -0.98 15.36
N HIS A 408 36.41 -0.02 15.86
CA HIS A 408 34.99 -0.21 16.20
C HIS A 408 34.17 -0.68 14.98
N LEU A 409 34.26 0.02 13.84
CA LEU A 409 33.56 -0.36 12.63
C LEU A 409 34.05 -1.68 12.02
N LEU A 410 35.36 -1.96 12.14
CA LEU A 410 35.97 -3.22 11.68
C LEU A 410 35.33 -4.43 12.39
N THR A 411 34.99 -4.30 13.67
CA THR A 411 34.42 -5.37 14.49
C THR A 411 32.90 -5.44 14.42
N THR A 412 32.23 -4.30 14.27
CA THR A 412 30.74 -4.23 14.38
C THR A 412 30.04 -4.11 13.05
N VAL A 413 30.68 -3.61 12.00
CA VAL A 413 30.06 -3.33 10.69
C VAL A 413 30.61 -4.24 9.61
N LYS A 414 31.94 -4.35 9.49
CA LYS A 414 32.60 -5.09 8.40
C LYS A 414 32.08 -6.52 8.23
N PRO A 415 31.91 -7.35 9.27
CA PRO A 415 31.46 -8.73 9.12
C PRO A 415 30.06 -8.86 8.48
N LEU A 416 29.17 -7.90 8.74
CA LEU A 416 27.85 -7.83 8.11
C LEU A 416 27.92 -7.35 6.66
N ARG A 417 28.82 -6.39 6.40
CA ARG A 417 29.02 -5.84 5.06
C ARG A 417 29.68 -6.84 4.11
N ASP A 418 30.61 -7.66 4.57
CA ASP A 418 31.27 -8.69 3.77
C ASP A 418 30.28 -9.74 3.23
N GLN A 419 29.15 -9.95 3.92
CA GLN A 419 28.08 -10.86 3.50
C GLN A 419 27.02 -10.20 2.59
N ASN A 420 27.13 -8.90 2.33
CA ASN A 420 26.13 -8.18 1.55
C ASN A 420 26.28 -8.50 0.05
N SER A 421 25.14 -8.63 -0.66
CA SER A 421 25.13 -8.90 -2.11
C SER A 421 25.61 -7.73 -2.97
N ARG A 422 25.60 -6.50 -2.45
CA ARG A 422 26.04 -5.29 -3.17
C ARG A 422 27.53 -5.05 -2.96
N ASP A 423 28.29 -5.02 -4.07
CA ASP A 423 29.75 -4.76 -4.06
C ASP A 423 30.09 -3.43 -3.39
N SER A 424 29.36 -2.37 -3.71
CA SER A 424 29.58 -1.04 -3.14
C SER A 424 29.52 -1.01 -1.61
N TYR A 425 28.72 -1.89 -0.99
CA TYR A 425 28.63 -1.97 0.48
C TYR A 425 29.80 -2.78 1.07
N ARG A 426 30.33 -3.77 0.35
CA ARG A 426 31.50 -4.54 0.75
C ARG A 426 32.77 -3.71 0.63
N GLU A 427 32.93 -3.07 -0.52
CA GLU A 427 34.12 -2.28 -0.85
C GLU A 427 34.27 -1.01 0.00
N ASN A 428 33.14 -0.35 0.32
CA ASN A 428 33.08 0.88 1.10
C ASN A 428 32.45 0.65 2.49
N TRP A 429 32.87 -0.42 3.16
CA TRP A 429 32.26 -0.88 4.41
C TRP A 429 32.36 0.13 5.57
N TRP A 430 33.32 1.06 5.55
CA TRP A 430 33.53 2.11 6.57
C TRP A 430 32.67 3.35 6.36
N ILE A 431 31.94 3.45 5.24
CA ILE A 431 31.03 4.55 4.91
C ILE A 431 29.59 4.06 5.11
N LEU A 432 28.68 4.96 5.46
CA LEU A 432 27.24 4.69 5.52
C LEU A 432 26.75 4.05 4.21
N GLY A 433 25.82 3.09 4.27
CA GLY A 433 25.36 2.37 3.09
C GLY A 433 24.78 3.28 2.03
N GLU A 434 23.92 4.22 2.44
CA GLU A 434 23.40 5.29 1.57
C GLU A 434 23.77 6.64 2.18
N PRO A 435 24.93 7.21 1.84
CA PRO A 435 25.46 8.42 2.48
C PRO A 435 24.78 9.71 2.02
N GLN A 436 23.92 9.65 0.99
CA GLN A 436 23.11 10.75 0.44
C GLN A 436 23.94 11.99 0.05
N PRO A 437 24.77 11.94 -1.01
CA PRO A 437 25.58 13.09 -1.44
C PRO A 437 24.75 14.33 -1.83
N SER A 438 23.57 14.12 -2.42
CA SER A 438 22.63 15.21 -2.78
C SER A 438 22.15 15.96 -1.54
N LEU A 439 21.72 15.26 -0.49
CA LEU A 439 21.32 15.85 0.78
C LEU A 439 22.42 16.76 1.34
N ARG A 440 23.66 16.27 1.36
CA ARG A 440 24.79 17.02 1.91
C ARG A 440 25.08 18.30 1.14
N ARG A 441 25.00 18.25 -0.19
CA ARG A 441 25.14 19.41 -1.07
C ARG A 441 24.01 20.40 -0.84
N GLN A 442 22.75 19.93 -0.75
CA GLN A 442 21.57 20.76 -0.53
C GLN A 442 21.60 21.48 0.82
N LEU A 443 22.09 20.82 1.87
CA LEU A 443 22.18 21.40 3.21
C LEU A 443 23.44 22.26 3.44
N SER A 444 24.37 22.30 2.48
CA SER A 444 25.59 23.10 2.60
C SER A 444 25.27 24.59 2.71
N GLY A 445 25.84 25.24 3.72
CA GLY A 445 25.62 26.68 3.98
C GLY A 445 24.37 27.02 4.80
N LEU A 446 23.49 26.04 5.07
CA LEU A 446 22.34 26.25 5.95
C LEU A 446 22.72 25.99 7.42
N SER A 447 22.14 26.74 8.34
CA SER A 447 22.29 26.52 9.77
C SER A 447 21.36 25.42 10.30
N ARG A 448 20.21 25.26 9.64
CA ARG A 448 19.15 24.30 9.95
C ARG A 448 18.40 23.93 8.66
N PHE A 449 17.57 22.91 8.73
CA PHE A 449 16.71 22.51 7.63
C PHE A 449 15.35 22.05 8.16
N VAL A 450 14.33 22.04 7.30
CA VAL A 450 13.00 21.52 7.65
C VAL A 450 13.00 20.00 7.49
N ALA A 451 12.44 19.27 8.46
CA ALA A 451 12.32 17.83 8.39
C ALA A 451 10.88 17.36 8.70
N THR A 452 10.52 16.23 8.09
CA THR A 452 9.26 15.53 8.36
C THR A 452 9.48 14.02 8.34
N PRO A 453 8.83 13.25 9.24
CA PRO A 453 8.87 11.78 9.18
C PRO A 453 8.29 11.25 7.86
N VAL A 454 8.94 10.23 7.30
CA VAL A 454 8.42 9.53 6.11
C VAL A 454 7.05 8.93 6.40
N THR A 455 6.89 8.29 7.56
CA THR A 455 5.62 7.70 8.00
C THR A 455 5.28 8.20 9.40
N ALA A 456 4.10 8.78 9.57
CA ALA A 456 3.61 9.25 10.87
C ALA A 456 2.09 9.42 10.82
N LYS A 457 1.42 9.19 11.97
CA LYS A 457 -0.03 9.38 12.12
C LYS A 457 -0.47 10.79 11.75
N HIS A 458 0.24 11.80 12.25
CA HIS A 458 0.00 13.20 11.93
C HIS A 458 1.14 13.77 11.10
N ARG A 459 0.83 14.68 10.19
CA ARG A 459 1.82 15.37 9.39
C ARG A 459 2.26 16.65 10.10
N PHE A 460 3.55 16.72 10.40
CA PHE A 460 4.18 17.92 10.94
C PHE A 460 5.60 18.08 10.41
N PHE A 461 6.06 19.32 10.41
CA PHE A 461 7.38 19.73 9.94
C PHE A 461 8.08 20.48 11.07
N ILE A 462 9.36 20.24 11.25
CA ILE A 462 10.18 20.82 12.32
C ILE A 462 11.51 21.29 11.76
N PHE A 463 12.15 22.26 12.41
CA PHE A 463 13.55 22.59 12.13
C PHE A 463 14.50 21.66 12.88
N ILE A 464 15.52 21.19 12.16
CA ILE A 464 16.65 20.40 12.69
C ILE A 464 17.95 21.14 12.35
N PRO A 465 18.89 21.31 13.30
CA PRO A 465 20.22 21.86 13.03
C PRO A 465 20.99 21.00 12.02
N THR A 466 21.72 21.61 11.08
CA THR A 466 22.49 20.88 10.05
C THR A 466 23.64 20.04 10.58
N VAL A 467 24.06 20.26 11.83
CA VAL A 467 24.99 19.37 12.53
C VAL A 467 24.39 17.97 12.71
N THR A 468 23.07 17.84 12.80
CA THR A 468 22.37 16.56 12.99
C THR A 468 22.17 15.88 11.63
N LEU A 469 22.51 14.60 11.56
CA LEU A 469 22.31 13.79 10.36
C LEU A 469 20.94 13.09 10.44
N PRO A 470 20.03 13.32 9.47
CA PRO A 470 18.72 12.64 9.46
C PRO A 470 18.86 11.21 8.93
N ASP A 471 18.10 10.29 9.55
CA ASP A 471 17.92 8.90 9.09
C ASP A 471 16.98 8.83 7.88
N GLN A 472 17.07 7.74 7.13
CA GLN A 472 16.18 7.46 5.97
C GLN A 472 14.67 7.52 6.28
N ALA A 473 14.26 7.42 7.54
CA ALA A 473 12.88 7.58 7.97
C ALA A 473 12.45 9.07 8.08
N LEU A 474 13.36 10.00 7.77
CA LEU A 474 13.10 11.43 7.66
C LEU A 474 13.31 11.90 6.23
N ASN A 475 12.45 12.81 5.79
CA ASN A 475 12.69 13.66 4.63
C ASN A 475 13.24 15.00 5.14
N ALA A 476 14.31 15.46 4.52
CA ALA A 476 14.96 16.74 4.78
C ALA A 476 14.69 17.69 3.63
N ILE A 477 14.15 18.85 3.94
CA ILE A 477 13.88 19.94 2.99
C ILE A 477 14.93 21.03 3.22
N ALA A 478 15.67 21.36 2.18
CA ALA A 478 16.81 22.29 2.22
C ALA A 478 16.34 23.74 2.27
N SER A 479 15.80 24.13 3.41
CA SER A 479 15.40 25.52 3.70
C SER A 479 15.51 25.80 5.19
N ASP A 480 16.04 26.96 5.53
CA ASP A 480 16.09 27.51 6.90
C ASP A 480 15.06 28.63 7.09
N ASP A 481 14.23 28.92 6.06
CA ASP A 481 13.19 29.96 6.10
C ASP A 481 11.93 29.45 6.80
N GLY A 482 11.52 30.15 7.87
CA GLY A 482 10.27 29.90 8.59
C GLY A 482 9.01 29.96 7.73
N SER A 483 9.03 30.71 6.60
CA SER A 483 7.89 30.74 5.69
C SER A 483 7.65 29.40 5.00
N ILE A 484 8.70 28.69 4.63
CA ILE A 484 8.62 27.34 4.04
C ILE A 484 8.08 26.34 5.07
N LEU A 485 8.60 26.39 6.32
CA LEU A 485 8.06 25.54 7.40
C LEU A 485 6.57 25.86 7.64
N GLY A 486 6.20 27.15 7.61
CA GLY A 486 4.81 27.58 7.75
C GLY A 486 3.91 27.02 6.66
N ILE A 487 4.26 27.20 5.40
CA ILE A 487 3.48 26.68 4.26
C ILE A 487 3.32 25.16 4.36
N LEU A 488 4.41 24.45 4.61
CA LEU A 488 4.40 22.99 4.74
C LEU A 488 3.55 22.50 5.91
N SER A 489 3.46 23.29 7.01
CA SER A 489 2.67 22.95 8.21
C SER A 489 1.21 23.39 8.13
N SER A 490 0.82 24.13 7.11
CA SER A 490 -0.53 24.62 6.91
C SER A 490 -1.49 23.56 6.39
N SER A 491 -2.78 23.75 6.61
CA SER A 491 -3.83 22.82 6.15
C SER A 491 -3.84 22.62 4.63
N PRO A 492 -3.62 23.61 3.74
CA PRO A 492 -3.51 23.39 2.30
C PRO A 492 -2.47 22.33 1.93
N HIS A 493 -1.25 22.44 2.47
CA HIS A 493 -0.21 21.46 2.19
C HIS A 493 -0.45 20.12 2.88
N VAL A 494 -0.95 20.11 4.12
CA VAL A 494 -1.24 18.86 4.85
C VAL A 494 -2.32 18.04 4.15
N VAL A 495 -3.41 18.68 3.71
CA VAL A 495 -4.49 18.04 2.93
C VAL A 495 -3.94 17.50 1.60
N TRP A 496 -3.15 18.31 0.87
CA TRP A 496 -2.45 17.88 -0.34
C TRP A 496 -1.56 16.65 -0.08
N ALA A 497 -0.71 16.69 0.93
CA ALA A 497 0.23 15.62 1.25
C ALA A 497 -0.48 14.31 1.64
N LEU A 498 -1.62 14.40 2.32
CA LEU A 498 -2.46 13.24 2.67
C LEU A 498 -3.18 12.66 1.45
N ALA A 499 -3.54 13.51 0.47
CA ALA A 499 -4.17 13.09 -0.77
C ALA A 499 -3.16 12.46 -1.75
N ALA A 500 -1.99 13.10 -1.93
CA ALA A 500 -0.95 12.67 -2.87
C ALA A 500 -0.07 11.54 -2.33
N GLY A 501 0.07 11.42 -1.00
CA GLY A 501 0.88 10.42 -0.32
C GLY A 501 0.27 9.02 -0.32
N GLY A 502 1.07 8.03 0.04
CA GLY A 502 0.61 6.66 0.32
C GLY A 502 0.35 6.46 1.82
N ARG A 503 0.07 5.21 2.17
CA ARG A 503 -0.04 4.76 3.57
C ARG A 503 0.85 3.53 3.79
N LEU A 504 1.28 3.29 5.02
CA LEU A 504 2.19 2.19 5.34
C LEU A 504 2.03 1.74 6.80
N GLY A 505 2.29 0.44 7.02
CA GLY A 505 2.31 -0.18 8.34
C GLY A 505 0.94 -0.68 8.82
N VAL A 506 0.94 -1.41 9.94
CA VAL A 506 -0.26 -2.02 10.54
C VAL A 506 -1.30 -0.95 10.94
N GLY A 507 -0.85 0.25 11.36
CA GLY A 507 -1.71 1.40 11.65
C GLY A 507 -2.17 2.18 10.41
N ASN A 508 -1.80 1.76 9.20
CA ASN A 508 -2.12 2.44 7.95
C ASN A 508 -1.78 3.94 7.97
N ASP A 509 -0.63 4.28 8.56
CA ASP A 509 -0.20 5.67 8.76
C ASP A 509 0.15 6.38 7.45
N PRO A 510 -0.16 7.68 7.32
CA PRO A 510 0.19 8.48 6.15
C PRO A 510 1.70 8.52 5.89
N ARG A 511 2.07 8.27 4.63
CA ARG A 511 3.45 8.31 4.15
C ARG A 511 3.70 9.55 3.32
N TYR A 512 4.69 10.36 3.72
CA TYR A 512 5.17 11.51 2.95
C TYR A 512 6.21 11.07 1.92
N ASN A 513 5.86 11.20 0.66
CA ASN A 513 6.74 10.83 -0.45
C ASN A 513 7.24 12.09 -1.17
N ASN A 514 8.55 12.28 -1.27
CA ASN A 514 9.15 13.46 -1.87
C ASN A 514 8.64 13.74 -3.28
N THR A 515 8.58 12.71 -4.12
CA THR A 515 8.18 12.84 -5.53
C THR A 515 6.69 13.09 -5.75
N ARG A 516 5.86 12.89 -4.72
CA ARG A 516 4.40 13.03 -4.81
C ARG A 516 3.83 14.11 -3.92
N CYS A 517 4.37 14.24 -2.69
CA CYS A 517 3.85 15.20 -1.73
C CYS A 517 4.56 16.56 -1.85
N PHE A 518 5.88 16.57 -2.13
CA PHE A 518 6.67 17.79 -2.19
C PHE A 518 6.89 18.28 -3.63
N ALA A 519 7.47 17.45 -4.49
CA ALA A 519 7.89 17.86 -5.82
C ALA A 519 6.75 18.47 -6.69
N PRO A 520 5.49 17.95 -6.66
CA PRO A 520 4.40 18.54 -7.43
C PRO A 520 3.63 19.64 -6.68
N PHE A 521 3.94 19.92 -5.41
CA PHE A 521 3.19 20.91 -4.64
C PHE A 521 3.44 22.34 -5.15
N PRO A 522 2.40 23.10 -5.51
CA PRO A 522 2.55 24.48 -5.99
C PRO A 522 2.73 25.42 -4.80
N PHE A 523 3.98 25.69 -4.44
CA PHE A 523 4.24 26.72 -3.44
C PHE A 523 3.75 28.09 -3.91
N PRO A 524 3.14 28.91 -3.04
CA PRO A 524 2.72 30.25 -3.42
C PRO A 524 3.94 31.10 -3.81
N ALA A 525 3.80 31.87 -4.88
CA ALA A 525 4.84 32.78 -5.39
C ALA A 525 4.89 34.06 -4.55
N LEU A 526 5.35 33.96 -3.31
CA LEU A 526 5.40 35.08 -2.36
C LEU A 526 6.62 35.96 -2.59
N ALA A 527 6.39 37.21 -2.96
CA ALA A 527 7.40 38.26 -2.87
C ALA A 527 7.71 38.58 -1.38
N GLU A 528 8.92 39.11 -1.11
CA GLU A 528 9.22 39.65 0.21
C GLU A 528 8.24 40.78 0.56
N GLY A 529 7.63 40.68 1.71
CA GLY A 529 6.58 41.63 2.13
C GLY A 529 5.86 41.17 3.41
N PRO A 530 4.84 41.92 3.86
CA PRO A 530 4.17 41.66 5.13
C PRO A 530 3.54 40.29 5.25
N LEU A 531 2.96 39.74 4.17
CA LEU A 531 2.31 38.43 4.18
C LEU A 531 3.34 37.32 4.33
N LYS A 532 4.43 37.35 3.56
CA LYS A 532 5.51 36.36 3.69
C LYS A 532 6.15 36.42 5.06
N GLN A 533 6.36 37.64 5.61
CA GLN A 533 6.89 37.82 6.95
C GLN A 533 5.94 37.27 8.02
N ARG A 534 4.63 37.49 7.87
CA ARG A 534 3.62 36.92 8.78
C ARG A 534 3.65 35.38 8.78
N ILE A 535 3.75 34.75 7.61
CA ILE A 535 3.87 33.28 7.49
C ILE A 535 5.18 32.80 8.12
N ARG A 536 6.29 33.52 7.89
CA ARG A 536 7.60 33.22 8.48
C ARG A 536 7.53 33.26 10.02
N ASP A 537 6.99 34.32 10.59
CA ASP A 537 6.88 34.50 12.04
C ASP A 537 5.98 33.41 12.68
N LEU A 538 4.89 33.05 12.01
CA LEU A 538 4.01 31.97 12.45
C LEU A 538 4.68 30.60 12.37
N GLY A 539 5.45 30.33 11.32
CA GLY A 539 6.25 29.11 11.19
C GLY A 539 7.30 28.96 12.28
N GLU A 540 8.07 30.03 12.56
CA GLU A 540 9.04 30.09 13.67
C GLU A 540 8.35 29.89 15.02
N ARG A 541 7.26 30.56 15.24
CA ARG A 541 6.47 30.47 16.50
C ARG A 541 5.91 29.07 16.71
N LEU A 542 5.48 28.41 15.63
CA LEU A 542 4.97 27.04 15.68
C LEU A 542 6.05 26.04 16.12
N ASP A 543 7.24 26.11 15.49
CA ASP A 543 8.35 25.23 15.83
C ASP A 543 8.89 25.49 17.25
N ALA A 544 9.07 26.77 17.60
CA ALA A 544 9.51 27.19 18.92
C ALA A 544 8.52 26.76 20.02
N HIS A 545 7.21 26.91 19.79
CA HIS A 545 6.18 26.50 20.75
C HIS A 545 6.28 25.02 21.08
N ARG A 546 6.35 24.15 20.03
CA ARG A 546 6.44 22.70 20.21
C ARG A 546 7.69 22.28 20.96
N LYS A 547 8.86 22.81 20.58
CA LYS A 547 10.14 22.53 21.22
C LYS A 547 10.15 22.97 22.69
N ARG A 548 9.68 24.18 22.97
CA ARG A 548 9.62 24.69 24.33
C ARG A 548 8.75 23.84 25.24
N GLN A 549 7.56 23.40 24.75
CA GLN A 549 6.69 22.55 25.58
C GLN A 549 7.31 21.17 25.84
N GLN A 550 8.01 20.60 24.84
CA GLN A 550 8.72 19.33 25.01
C GLN A 550 9.93 19.43 25.94
N GLU A 551 10.64 20.57 25.96
CA GLU A 551 11.74 20.84 26.90
C GLU A 551 11.23 20.97 28.34
N LEU A 552 10.11 21.68 28.54
CA LEU A 552 9.47 21.84 29.85
C LEU A 552 8.83 20.54 30.37
N HIS A 553 8.37 19.69 29.45
CA HIS A 553 7.65 18.46 29.74
C HIS A 553 8.22 17.29 28.91
N PRO A 554 9.29 16.63 29.38
CA PRO A 554 9.98 15.58 28.61
C PRO A 554 9.10 14.34 28.28
N ASP A 555 7.96 14.18 28.93
CA ASP A 555 6.98 13.15 28.65
C ASP A 555 6.04 13.50 27.47
N LEU A 556 6.07 14.75 27.01
CA LEU A 556 5.22 15.24 25.95
C LEU A 556 5.78 14.83 24.56
N THR A 557 4.95 14.17 23.75
CA THR A 557 5.30 13.75 22.39
C THR A 557 4.54 14.56 21.36
N LEU A 558 5.13 14.76 20.16
CA LEU A 558 4.41 15.42 19.06
C LEU A 558 3.16 14.65 18.66
N THR A 559 3.23 13.32 18.61
CA THR A 559 2.04 12.49 18.34
C THR A 559 0.94 12.73 19.37
N GLY A 560 1.29 12.80 20.66
CA GLY A 560 0.34 13.09 21.74
C GLY A 560 -0.30 14.47 21.61
N LEU A 561 0.51 15.51 21.34
CA LEU A 561 0.04 16.87 21.10
C LEU A 561 -0.98 16.95 19.97
N TYR A 562 -0.66 16.34 18.82
CA TYR A 562 -1.53 16.39 17.65
C TYR A 562 -2.78 15.52 17.76
N ASN A 563 -2.74 14.40 18.52
CA ASN A 563 -3.95 13.65 18.88
C ASN A 563 -4.94 14.54 19.67
N VAL A 564 -4.44 15.31 20.63
CA VAL A 564 -5.28 16.22 21.43
C VAL A 564 -5.73 17.42 20.60
N LEU A 565 -4.88 17.97 19.75
CA LEU A 565 -5.25 19.05 18.81
C LEU A 565 -6.40 18.62 17.89
N GLU A 566 -6.35 17.40 17.36
CA GLU A 566 -7.43 16.84 16.54
C GLU A 566 -8.75 16.70 17.33
N ALA A 567 -8.68 16.21 18.56
CA ALA A 567 -9.84 16.11 19.44
C ALA A 567 -10.47 17.48 19.75
N VAL A 568 -9.63 18.50 20.02
CA VAL A 568 -10.08 19.88 20.25
C VAL A 568 -10.71 20.48 19.00
N ARG A 569 -10.13 20.27 17.81
CA ARG A 569 -10.69 20.71 16.52
C ARG A 569 -12.04 20.06 16.23
N ALA A 570 -12.19 18.78 16.57
CA ALA A 570 -13.44 18.04 16.41
C ALA A 570 -14.51 18.37 17.49
N GLY A 571 -14.20 19.21 18.48
CA GLY A 571 -15.11 19.50 19.59
C GLY A 571 -15.38 18.30 20.52
N ARG A 572 -14.54 17.27 20.47
CA ARG A 572 -14.68 16.06 21.29
C ARG A 572 -14.24 16.31 22.73
N PRO A 573 -14.98 15.83 23.74
CA PRO A 573 -14.55 15.91 25.14
C PRO A 573 -13.20 15.20 25.35
N LEU A 574 -12.30 15.84 26.09
CA LEU A 574 -11.00 15.27 26.42
C LEU A 574 -11.12 14.40 27.68
N ASN A 575 -10.54 13.21 27.66
CA ASN A 575 -10.36 12.38 28.84
C ASN A 575 -9.25 12.93 29.76
N ALA A 576 -9.04 12.34 30.94
CA ALA A 576 -8.09 12.83 31.93
C ALA A 576 -6.63 12.89 31.41
N LYS A 577 -6.21 11.89 30.65
CA LYS A 577 -4.87 11.84 30.02
C LYS A 577 -4.72 12.91 28.94
N GLU A 578 -5.73 13.10 28.13
CA GLU A 578 -5.74 14.13 27.08
C GLU A 578 -5.75 15.54 27.65
N LYS A 579 -6.48 15.78 28.79
CA LYS A 579 -6.43 17.04 29.51
C LYS A 579 -5.04 17.36 30.03
N ALA A 580 -4.34 16.39 30.61
CA ALA A 580 -2.97 16.58 31.06
C ALA A 580 -2.02 16.95 29.90
N ILE A 581 -2.17 16.33 28.71
CA ILE A 581 -1.41 16.69 27.50
C ILE A 581 -1.80 18.08 27.00
N HIS A 582 -3.10 18.41 27.02
CA HIS A 582 -3.61 19.73 26.64
C HIS A 582 -2.96 20.84 27.45
N ASP A 583 -2.92 20.66 28.77
CA ASP A 583 -2.41 21.68 29.72
C ASP A 583 -0.87 21.81 29.59
N LYS A 584 -0.13 20.70 29.55
CA LYS A 584 1.31 20.69 29.35
C LYS A 584 1.71 21.25 27.99
N GLY A 585 0.99 20.89 26.95
CA GLY A 585 1.28 21.27 25.57
C GLY A 585 0.71 22.64 25.19
N LEU A 586 -0.09 23.28 26.05
CA LEU A 586 -0.83 24.49 25.73
C LEU A 586 -1.53 24.37 24.36
N VAL A 587 -2.29 23.27 24.16
CA VAL A 587 -2.82 22.88 22.86
C VAL A 587 -3.77 23.92 22.27
N SER A 588 -4.43 24.71 23.11
CA SER A 588 -5.25 25.84 22.63
C SER A 588 -4.41 26.93 21.93
N ILE A 589 -3.19 27.20 22.42
CA ILE A 589 -2.24 28.12 21.77
C ILE A 589 -1.70 27.47 20.47
N LEU A 590 -1.37 26.19 20.50
CA LEU A 590 -0.96 25.46 19.29
C LEU A 590 -2.04 25.53 18.21
N LYS A 591 -3.31 25.32 18.59
CA LYS A 591 -4.45 25.47 17.69
C LYS A 591 -4.52 26.87 17.08
N GLN A 592 -4.41 27.91 17.91
CA GLN A 592 -4.47 29.30 17.44
C GLN A 592 -3.34 29.61 16.43
N ILE A 593 -2.12 29.13 16.70
CA ILE A 593 -1.00 29.30 15.76
C ILE A 593 -1.30 28.65 14.42
N HIS A 594 -1.85 27.42 14.43
CA HIS A 594 -2.24 26.74 13.20
C HIS A 594 -3.37 27.47 12.45
N ASP A 595 -4.39 27.94 13.18
CA ASP A 595 -5.52 28.64 12.55
C ASP A 595 -5.08 29.97 11.92
N ASP A 596 -4.21 30.75 12.61
CA ASP A 596 -3.62 31.97 12.07
C ASP A 596 -2.72 31.70 10.84
N LEU A 597 -1.98 30.59 10.88
CA LEU A 597 -1.13 30.15 9.79
C LEU A 597 -1.94 29.73 8.56
N ASP A 598 -2.99 28.95 8.78
CA ASP A 598 -3.89 28.51 7.71
C ASP A 598 -4.51 29.72 6.99
N LEU A 599 -4.99 30.72 7.75
CA LEU A 599 -5.50 31.96 7.18
C LEU A 599 -4.44 32.70 6.34
N ALA A 600 -3.22 32.85 6.89
CA ALA A 600 -2.16 33.57 6.18
C ALA A 600 -1.70 32.84 4.89
N VAL A 601 -1.71 31.51 4.88
CA VAL A 601 -1.36 30.72 3.68
C VAL A 601 -2.50 30.69 2.67
N PHE A 602 -3.76 30.76 3.08
CA PHE A 602 -4.89 30.91 2.15
C PHE A 602 -4.93 32.32 1.50
N GLU A 603 -4.41 33.34 2.19
CA GLU A 603 -4.25 34.68 1.62
C GLU A 603 -3.11 34.76 0.58
N ALA A 604 -2.17 33.79 0.60
CA ALA A 604 -0.97 33.71 -0.23
C ALA A 604 -1.22 33.07 -1.59
#